data_e8b5247d2530fbfa3e29cb5952b497f7
#
_entry.id   e8b5247d2530fbfa3e29cb5952b497f7
#
_cell.length_a   1.000
_cell.length_b   1.000
_cell.length_c   1.000
_cell.angle_alpha   90.00
_cell.angle_beta   90.00
_cell.angle_gamma   90.00
#
_symmetry.space_group_name_H-M   'P 1'
#
loop_
_entity.id
_entity.type
_entity.pdbx_description
1 polymer ?
#
loop_
_entity_poly.entity_id
_entity_poly.type
_entity_poly.pdbx_seq_one_letter_code
_entity_poly.pdbx_strand_id
1 'polypeptide(L)'
;QTSPTPSDSALVRSIYNEVLTHGEAYSNLRTLTKTIGHRLSGSPEADRAMIWGADLLRLYGADTVFVMPVVVPSWTRGDVASAYVTMSNGARQDLHITALGGSIGTPGDSTITAGIVVVKHLSDLDTMDVSITEGKIVLFNRAMNPVLINTGSAYGGANDQRGQGAIAASKVGARGALVRSL
;
A
#
# COMPACT_ATOMS: atom_id res chain seq x y z
N GLN A 1 -46.04 -17.30 -28.44
CA GLN A 1 -45.17 -18.37 -27.96
C GLN A 1 -44.13 -17.71 -27.04
N THR A 2 -44.25 -17.91 -25.73
CA THR A 2 -43.24 -17.50 -24.77
C THR A 2 -42.08 -18.49 -24.86
N SER A 3 -40.87 -18.03 -25.17
CA SER A 3 -39.67 -18.84 -25.10
C SER A 3 -39.50 -19.39 -23.68
N PRO A 4 -39.16 -20.66 -23.48
CA PRO A 4 -38.97 -21.22 -22.16
C PRO A 4 -37.83 -20.50 -21.47
N THR A 5 -38.04 -20.10 -20.18
CA THR A 5 -37.01 -19.52 -19.34
C THR A 5 -35.87 -20.55 -19.16
N PRO A 6 -34.61 -20.18 -19.43
CA PRO A 6 -33.51 -21.10 -19.21
C PRO A 6 -33.46 -21.59 -17.75
N SER A 7 -33.09 -22.85 -17.53
CA SER A 7 -32.83 -23.33 -16.19
C SER A 7 -31.61 -22.60 -15.58
N ASP A 8 -31.56 -22.41 -14.26
CA ASP A 8 -30.48 -21.73 -13.57
C ASP A 8 -29.09 -22.29 -13.96
N SER A 9 -29.00 -23.62 -14.12
CA SER A 9 -27.75 -24.26 -14.55
C SER A 9 -27.35 -23.90 -16.00
N ALA A 10 -28.33 -23.73 -16.91
CA ALA A 10 -28.07 -23.30 -18.28
C ALA A 10 -27.64 -21.84 -18.32
N LEU A 11 -28.26 -20.98 -17.51
CA LEU A 11 -27.89 -19.57 -17.37
C LEU A 11 -26.47 -19.43 -16.81
N VAL A 12 -26.14 -20.11 -15.71
CA VAL A 12 -24.80 -20.10 -15.13
C VAL A 12 -23.76 -20.58 -16.14
N ARG A 13 -24.05 -21.65 -16.87
CA ARG A 13 -23.13 -22.15 -17.91
C ARG A 13 -22.92 -21.13 -19.03
N SER A 14 -23.96 -20.42 -19.47
CA SER A 14 -23.81 -19.39 -20.50
C SER A 14 -22.94 -18.22 -20.03
N ILE A 15 -23.08 -17.81 -18.79
CA ILE A 15 -22.22 -16.77 -18.17
C ILE A 15 -20.76 -17.23 -18.15
N TYR A 16 -20.49 -18.45 -17.69
CA TYR A 16 -19.13 -19.00 -17.69
C TYR A 16 -18.52 -19.08 -19.08
N ASN A 17 -19.27 -19.57 -20.05
CA ASN A 17 -18.81 -19.65 -21.43
C ASN A 17 -18.48 -18.27 -22.00
N GLU A 18 -19.34 -17.27 -21.75
CA GLU A 18 -19.12 -15.90 -22.21
C GLU A 18 -17.84 -15.31 -21.61
N VAL A 19 -17.68 -15.42 -20.29
CA VAL A 19 -16.50 -14.89 -19.59
C VAL A 19 -15.22 -15.57 -20.06
N LEU A 20 -15.24 -16.91 -20.29
CA LEU A 20 -14.04 -17.66 -20.68
C LEU A 20 -13.68 -17.47 -22.16
N THR A 21 -14.65 -17.17 -23.04
CA THR A 21 -14.41 -17.05 -24.49
C THR A 21 -14.29 -15.59 -24.96
N HIS A 22 -15.02 -14.67 -24.34
CA HIS A 22 -15.07 -13.25 -24.75
C HIS A 22 -14.76 -12.28 -23.60
N GLY A 23 -14.27 -12.81 -22.47
CA GLY A 23 -14.00 -11.97 -21.30
C GLY A 23 -12.90 -10.93 -21.55
N GLU A 24 -13.19 -9.68 -21.28
CA GLU A 24 -12.28 -8.54 -21.48
C GLU A 24 -11.53 -8.12 -20.20
N ALA A 25 -11.66 -8.88 -19.11
CA ALA A 25 -11.05 -8.52 -17.82
C ALA A 25 -9.54 -8.30 -17.92
N TYR A 26 -8.83 -9.12 -18.70
CA TYR A 26 -7.38 -8.98 -18.87
C TYR A 26 -7.02 -7.74 -19.69
N SER A 27 -7.72 -7.46 -20.79
CA SER A 27 -7.50 -6.26 -21.62
C SER A 27 -7.79 -4.99 -20.85
N ASN A 28 -8.85 -4.99 -20.04
CA ASN A 28 -9.21 -3.89 -19.16
C ASN A 28 -8.17 -3.67 -18.07
N LEU A 29 -7.72 -4.74 -17.42
CA LEU A 29 -6.65 -4.66 -16.44
C LEU A 29 -5.35 -4.12 -17.06
N ARG A 30 -5.01 -4.57 -18.26
CA ARG A 30 -3.87 -4.07 -19.02
C ARG A 30 -3.97 -2.57 -19.30
N THR A 31 -5.12 -2.10 -19.78
CA THR A 31 -5.38 -0.67 -19.99
C THR A 31 -5.24 0.11 -18.70
N LEU A 32 -5.89 -0.34 -17.63
CA LEU A 32 -5.86 0.30 -16.33
C LEU A 32 -4.44 0.41 -15.77
N THR A 33 -3.61 -0.62 -15.93
CA THR A 33 -2.26 -0.67 -15.35
C THR A 33 -1.19 -0.06 -16.24
N LYS A 34 -1.30 -0.16 -17.57
CA LYS A 34 -0.27 0.29 -18.52
C LYS A 34 -0.52 1.67 -19.10
N THR A 35 -1.79 2.05 -19.27
CA THR A 35 -2.16 3.34 -19.88
C THR A 35 -2.48 4.39 -18.82
N ILE A 36 -3.24 4.03 -17.78
CA ILE A 36 -3.59 4.96 -16.69
C ILE A 36 -2.50 4.96 -15.62
N GLY A 37 -1.98 3.77 -15.23
CA GLY A 37 -0.89 3.65 -14.29
C GLY A 37 -1.33 3.57 -12.83
N HIS A 38 -0.48 4.05 -11.92
CA HIS A 38 -0.75 4.06 -10.48
C HIS A 38 -1.83 5.10 -10.14
N ARG A 39 -2.73 4.77 -9.22
CA ARG A 39 -3.95 5.54 -8.92
C ARG A 39 -4.09 5.75 -7.41
N LEU A 40 -3.23 6.58 -6.84
CA LEU A 40 -3.41 6.98 -5.46
C LEU A 40 -4.67 7.84 -5.31
N SER A 41 -5.35 7.72 -4.17
CA SER A 41 -6.52 8.54 -3.88
C SER A 41 -6.22 10.02 -4.07
N GLY A 42 -7.10 10.73 -4.77
CA GLY A 42 -6.96 12.16 -5.06
C GLY A 42 -5.87 12.50 -6.10
N SER A 43 -5.34 11.52 -6.82
CA SER A 43 -4.41 11.77 -7.92
C SER A 43 -5.14 11.97 -9.25
N PRO A 44 -4.54 12.70 -10.22
CA PRO A 44 -5.09 12.83 -11.57
C PRO A 44 -5.27 11.47 -12.27
N GLU A 45 -4.46 10.48 -11.94
CA GLU A 45 -4.57 9.11 -12.44
C GLU A 45 -5.82 8.41 -11.90
N ALA A 46 -6.18 8.67 -10.64
CA ALA A 46 -7.43 8.15 -10.06
C ALA A 46 -8.65 8.75 -10.78
N ASP A 47 -8.63 10.05 -11.07
CA ASP A 47 -9.69 10.72 -11.82
C ASP A 47 -9.82 10.16 -13.25
N ARG A 48 -8.69 9.96 -13.95
CA ARG A 48 -8.71 9.32 -15.28
C ARG A 48 -9.26 7.90 -15.23
N ALA A 49 -8.91 7.13 -14.20
CA ALA A 49 -9.43 5.77 -14.03
C ALA A 49 -10.94 5.76 -13.79
N MET A 50 -11.44 6.71 -13.03
CA MET A 50 -12.87 6.85 -12.74
C MET A 50 -13.66 7.20 -14.01
N ILE A 51 -13.18 8.15 -14.82
CA ILE A 51 -13.81 8.51 -16.10
C ILE A 51 -13.77 7.32 -17.04
N TRP A 52 -12.61 6.68 -17.21
CA TRP A 52 -12.47 5.48 -18.05
C TRP A 52 -13.40 4.36 -17.62
N GLY A 53 -13.53 4.10 -16.30
CA GLY A 53 -14.43 3.09 -15.78
C GLY A 53 -15.90 3.40 -16.06
N ALA A 54 -16.29 4.66 -15.93
CA ALA A 54 -17.65 5.09 -16.25
C ALA A 54 -17.97 4.91 -17.74
N ASP A 55 -17.03 5.22 -18.63
CA ASP A 55 -17.18 5.04 -20.06
C ASP A 55 -17.24 3.55 -20.44
N LEU A 56 -16.43 2.73 -19.80
CA LEU A 56 -16.44 1.28 -20.00
C LEU A 56 -17.77 0.65 -19.58
N LEU A 57 -18.35 1.07 -18.45
CA LEU A 57 -19.65 0.60 -18.01
C LEU A 57 -20.76 0.97 -19.00
N ARG A 58 -20.71 2.18 -19.57
CA ARG A 58 -21.65 2.60 -20.65
C ARG A 58 -21.47 1.75 -21.90
N LEU A 59 -20.22 1.48 -22.29
CA LEU A 59 -19.91 0.62 -23.43
C LEU A 59 -20.47 -0.79 -23.25
N TYR A 60 -20.43 -1.32 -22.02
CA TYR A 60 -21.02 -2.64 -21.71
C TYR A 60 -22.53 -2.63 -21.53
N GLY A 61 -23.19 -1.52 -21.79
CA GLY A 61 -24.66 -1.44 -21.82
C GLY A 61 -25.29 -1.27 -20.44
N ALA A 62 -24.59 -0.71 -19.48
CA ALA A 62 -25.22 -0.35 -18.21
C ALA A 62 -26.30 0.71 -18.42
N ASP A 63 -27.49 0.48 -17.91
CA ASP A 63 -28.67 1.36 -18.08
C ASP A 63 -28.42 2.76 -17.52
N THR A 64 -27.68 2.86 -16.42
CA THR A 64 -27.34 4.14 -15.78
C THR A 64 -25.95 4.07 -15.19
N VAL A 65 -25.13 5.08 -15.49
CA VAL A 65 -23.79 5.25 -14.91
C VAL A 65 -23.68 6.68 -14.36
N PHE A 66 -23.39 6.79 -13.08
CA PHE A 66 -23.16 8.08 -12.44
C PHE A 66 -21.86 8.04 -11.61
N VAL A 67 -21.26 9.20 -11.45
CA VAL A 67 -20.05 9.40 -10.64
C VAL A 67 -20.45 10.25 -9.45
N MET A 68 -20.10 9.79 -8.24
CA MET A 68 -20.35 10.52 -7.01
C MET A 68 -19.08 11.21 -6.50
N PRO A 69 -19.13 12.49 -6.14
CA PRO A 69 -18.01 13.16 -5.53
C PRO A 69 -17.79 12.62 -4.11
N VAL A 70 -16.53 12.28 -3.78
CA VAL A 70 -16.12 11.84 -2.45
C VAL A 70 -14.90 12.62 -2.00
N VAL A 71 -14.83 12.96 -0.72
CA VAL A 71 -13.64 13.57 -0.13
C VAL A 71 -12.72 12.46 0.33
N VAL A 72 -11.48 12.45 -0.16
CA VAL A 72 -10.48 11.44 0.15
C VAL A 72 -9.18 12.10 0.61
N PRO A 73 -8.40 11.45 1.49
CA PRO A 73 -7.05 11.89 1.79
C PRO A 73 -6.20 11.85 0.50
N SER A 74 -5.49 12.93 0.23
CA SER A 74 -4.52 13.00 -0.87
C SER A 74 -3.11 12.97 -0.31
N TRP A 75 -2.28 12.10 -0.86
CA TRP A 75 -0.86 12.01 -0.53
C TRP A 75 -0.06 11.83 -1.81
N THR A 76 0.92 12.68 -2.00
CA THR A 76 1.83 12.60 -3.15
C THR A 76 3.18 12.12 -2.67
N ARG A 77 3.70 11.09 -3.31
CA ARG A 77 5.07 10.65 -3.09
C ARG A 77 6.00 11.73 -3.63
N GLY A 78 6.81 12.30 -2.77
CA GLY A 78 7.84 13.28 -3.16
C GLY A 78 8.98 12.62 -3.96
N ASP A 79 10.14 13.27 -3.95
CA ASP A 79 11.34 12.76 -4.58
C ASP A 79 11.81 11.42 -3.98
N VAL A 80 12.78 10.79 -4.62
CA VAL A 80 13.33 9.50 -4.18
C VAL A 80 13.93 9.67 -2.78
N ALA A 81 13.34 8.95 -1.81
CA ALA A 81 13.87 8.93 -0.46
C ALA A 81 15.23 8.23 -0.43
N SER A 82 16.19 8.79 0.30
CA SER A 82 17.52 8.22 0.50
C SER A 82 17.83 8.05 1.99
N ALA A 83 18.55 7.00 2.32
CA ALA A 83 19.08 6.78 3.65
C ALA A 83 20.40 6.01 3.61
N TYR A 84 21.21 6.18 4.62
CA TYR A 84 22.43 5.39 4.82
C TYR A 84 22.69 5.18 6.29
N VAL A 85 23.44 4.15 6.61
CA VAL A 85 23.96 3.85 7.96
C VAL A 85 25.45 4.11 7.98
N THR A 86 25.92 4.82 9.00
CA THR A 86 27.35 4.92 9.29
C THR A 86 27.67 3.88 10.36
N MET A 87 28.57 2.97 10.04
CA MET A 87 29.05 1.91 10.93
C MET A 87 30.04 2.47 11.94
N SER A 88 30.30 1.72 13.03
CA SER A 88 31.28 2.10 14.06
C SER A 88 32.71 2.29 13.55
N ASN A 89 33.07 1.63 12.43
CA ASN A 89 34.35 1.78 11.76
C ASN A 89 34.37 2.97 10.75
N GLY A 90 33.31 3.79 10.71
CA GLY A 90 33.17 4.91 9.78
C GLY A 90 32.70 4.54 8.37
N ALA A 91 32.53 3.27 8.06
CA ALA A 91 32.02 2.85 6.74
C ALA A 91 30.57 3.26 6.58
N ARG A 92 30.22 3.71 5.37
CA ARG A 92 28.83 4.06 4.99
C ARG A 92 28.22 2.91 4.21
N GLN A 93 26.97 2.57 4.55
CA GLN A 93 26.14 1.64 3.79
C GLN A 93 24.85 2.34 3.39
N ASP A 94 24.62 2.47 2.09
CA ASP A 94 23.36 3.02 1.57
C ASP A 94 22.24 1.97 1.72
N LEU A 95 21.04 2.46 2.03
CA LEU A 95 19.84 1.66 2.23
C LEU A 95 18.86 1.92 1.09
N HIS A 96 18.28 0.85 0.56
CA HIS A 96 17.15 0.96 -0.36
C HIS A 96 15.87 1.18 0.44
N ILE A 97 15.38 2.42 0.44
CA ILE A 97 14.17 2.80 1.15
C ILE A 97 13.11 3.36 0.22
N THR A 98 11.87 3.28 0.65
CA THR A 98 10.74 3.96 0.01
C THR A 98 9.79 4.50 1.06
N ALA A 99 9.22 5.68 0.80
CA ALA A 99 8.22 6.25 1.68
C ALA A 99 6.94 5.41 1.71
N LEU A 100 6.42 5.11 2.89
CA LEU A 100 5.08 4.55 3.05
C LEU A 100 4.02 5.63 2.78
N GLY A 101 2.87 5.21 2.23
CA GLY A 101 1.77 6.13 1.96
C GLY A 101 1.32 6.86 3.25
N GLY A 102 1.13 8.17 3.15
CA GLY A 102 0.79 9.03 4.29
C GLY A 102 1.98 9.48 5.14
N SER A 103 3.22 9.03 4.86
CA SER A 103 4.39 9.51 5.58
C SER A 103 4.71 10.98 5.26
N ILE A 104 5.26 11.67 6.25
CA ILE A 104 5.73 13.05 6.12
C ILE A 104 7.23 13.01 5.78
N GLY A 105 7.67 13.87 4.86
CA GLY A 105 9.09 14.03 4.54
C GLY A 105 9.88 14.71 5.65
N THR A 106 11.20 14.71 5.52
CA THR A 106 12.09 15.47 6.42
C THR A 106 11.82 16.99 6.28
N PRO A 107 11.79 17.75 7.38
CA PRO A 107 11.49 19.18 7.31
C PRO A 107 12.48 19.94 6.43
N GLY A 108 11.97 20.79 5.52
CA GLY A 108 12.77 21.71 4.72
C GLY A 108 13.87 21.06 3.88
N ASP A 109 13.63 19.88 3.33
CA ASP A 109 14.58 19.10 2.51
C ASP A 109 15.89 18.76 3.26
N SER A 110 15.87 18.80 4.59
CA SER A 110 17.02 18.49 5.43
C SER A 110 17.18 16.98 5.66
N THR A 111 18.40 16.57 6.02
CA THR A 111 18.69 15.22 6.44
C THR A 111 18.53 15.07 7.95
N ILE A 112 17.87 14.01 8.41
CA ILE A 112 17.82 13.61 9.80
C ILE A 112 18.94 12.61 10.08
N THR A 113 19.88 12.97 10.97
CA THR A 113 20.90 12.05 11.47
C THR A 113 20.63 11.77 12.95
N ALA A 114 20.50 10.49 13.29
CA ALA A 114 20.25 10.04 14.65
C ALA A 114 20.72 8.59 14.85
N GLY A 115 20.89 8.18 16.11
CA GLY A 115 21.11 6.79 16.44
C GLY A 115 19.89 5.95 16.15
N ILE A 116 20.07 4.63 15.98
CA ILE A 116 19.00 3.68 15.65
C ILE A 116 18.72 2.80 16.86
N VAL A 117 17.43 2.62 17.17
CA VAL A 117 16.92 1.62 18.10
C VAL A 117 16.16 0.57 17.31
N VAL A 118 16.53 -0.70 17.48
CA VAL A 118 15.90 -1.80 16.73
C VAL A 118 14.93 -2.54 17.65
N VAL A 119 13.69 -2.69 17.19
CA VAL A 119 12.62 -3.42 17.88
C VAL A 119 11.97 -4.45 16.94
N LYS A 120 11.33 -5.46 17.50
CA LYS A 120 10.57 -6.46 16.72
C LYS A 120 9.07 -6.20 16.78
N HIS A 121 8.57 -5.82 17.95
CA HIS A 121 7.14 -5.61 18.17
C HIS A 121 6.87 -4.16 18.56
N LEU A 122 5.66 -3.69 18.29
CA LEU A 122 5.23 -2.37 18.74
C LEU A 122 5.28 -2.28 20.28
N SER A 123 4.88 -3.36 20.95
CA SER A 123 4.88 -3.48 22.42
C SER A 123 6.28 -3.42 23.06
N ASP A 124 7.35 -3.64 22.30
CA ASP A 124 8.71 -3.51 22.84
C ASP A 124 8.96 -2.06 23.31
N LEU A 125 8.30 -1.09 22.65
CA LEU A 125 8.40 0.32 23.01
C LEU A 125 7.64 0.67 24.30
N ASP A 126 6.62 -0.09 24.67
CA ASP A 126 5.79 0.18 25.85
C ASP A 126 6.57 -0.05 27.17
N THR A 127 7.60 -0.90 27.13
CA THR A 127 8.43 -1.25 28.29
C THR A 127 9.81 -0.61 28.24
N MET A 128 10.13 0.12 27.18
CA MET A 128 11.44 0.73 26.98
C MET A 128 11.49 2.10 27.65
N ASP A 129 12.60 2.42 28.32
CA ASP A 129 12.83 3.75 28.86
C ASP A 129 12.88 4.77 27.69
N VAL A 130 12.14 5.87 27.81
CA VAL A 130 12.05 6.91 26.79
C VAL A 130 13.43 7.49 26.44
N SER A 131 14.35 7.54 27.38
CA SER A 131 15.74 8.02 27.16
C SER A 131 16.49 7.18 26.10
N ILE A 132 16.07 5.94 25.87
CA ILE A 132 16.65 5.05 24.85
C ILE A 132 16.16 5.43 23.44
N THR A 133 14.92 5.91 23.33
CA THR A 133 14.21 6.14 22.07
C THR A 133 14.14 7.60 21.67
N GLU A 134 14.15 8.51 22.66
CA GLU A 134 14.04 9.95 22.43
C GLU A 134 15.14 10.46 21.48
N GLY A 135 14.73 11.18 20.45
CA GLY A 135 15.63 11.74 19.43
C GLY A 135 16.28 10.70 18.51
N LYS A 136 15.93 9.41 18.61
CA LYS A 136 16.46 8.31 17.78
C LYS A 136 15.52 8.00 16.59
N ILE A 137 15.99 7.11 15.72
CA ILE A 137 15.18 6.48 14.69
C ILE A 137 14.85 5.05 15.17
N VAL A 138 13.57 4.70 15.19
CA VAL A 138 13.13 3.34 15.53
C VAL A 138 13.06 2.50 14.26
N LEU A 139 13.78 1.38 14.23
CA LEU A 139 13.71 0.38 13.18
C LEU A 139 12.86 -0.81 13.64
N PHE A 140 11.68 -0.98 13.06
CA PHE A 140 10.85 -2.16 13.25
C PHE A 140 11.35 -3.28 12.33
N ASN A 141 11.91 -4.34 12.91
CA ASN A 141 12.62 -5.40 12.18
C ASN A 141 11.98 -6.78 12.34
N ARG A 142 10.65 -6.86 12.42
CA ARG A 142 9.94 -8.14 12.43
C ARG A 142 9.73 -8.64 11.00
N ALA A 143 10.28 -9.82 10.69
CA ALA A 143 10.04 -10.51 9.43
C ALA A 143 8.68 -11.20 9.42
N MET A 144 8.14 -11.48 8.23
CA MET A 144 7.06 -12.45 8.07
C MET A 144 7.52 -13.83 8.58
N ASN A 145 6.59 -14.60 9.15
CA ASN A 145 6.89 -15.95 9.59
C ASN A 145 7.04 -16.89 8.37
N PRO A 146 8.25 -17.40 8.07
CA PRO A 146 8.49 -18.22 6.89
C PRO A 146 7.91 -19.64 6.99
N VAL A 147 7.47 -20.06 8.18
CA VAL A 147 6.90 -21.41 8.39
C VAL A 147 5.43 -21.47 8.00
N LEU A 148 4.76 -20.32 7.90
CA LEU A 148 3.33 -20.29 7.53
C LEU A 148 3.14 -20.50 6.03
N ILE A 149 2.44 -21.58 5.68
CA ILE A 149 2.06 -21.87 4.29
C ILE A 149 1.11 -20.79 3.74
N ASN A 150 0.20 -20.30 4.60
CA ASN A 150 -0.69 -19.21 4.23
C ASN A 150 0.08 -17.87 4.29
N THR A 151 0.46 -17.37 3.12
CA THR A 151 1.22 -16.12 2.99
C THR A 151 0.45 -14.89 3.48
N GLY A 152 -0.89 -14.91 3.38
CA GLY A 152 -1.74 -13.85 3.93
C GLY A 152 -1.66 -13.78 5.45
N SER A 153 -1.66 -14.94 6.13
CA SER A 153 -1.47 -15.00 7.59
C SER A 153 -0.05 -14.58 8.00
N ALA A 154 0.97 -14.98 7.23
CA ALA A 154 2.35 -14.57 7.48
C ALA A 154 2.51 -13.04 7.36
N TYR A 155 1.93 -12.44 6.31
CA TYR A 155 1.90 -11.00 6.11
C TYR A 155 1.13 -10.29 7.23
N GLY A 156 -0.08 -10.74 7.56
CA GLY A 156 -0.91 -10.19 8.62
C GLY A 156 -0.20 -10.16 9.98
N GLY A 157 0.59 -11.20 10.28
CA GLY A 157 1.40 -11.28 11.51
C GLY A 157 2.53 -10.26 11.61
N ALA A 158 2.92 -9.60 10.52
CA ALA A 158 4.01 -8.62 10.50
C ALA A 158 3.61 -7.22 10.00
N ASN A 159 2.38 -7.05 9.53
CA ASN A 159 1.94 -5.83 8.84
C ASN A 159 1.65 -4.65 9.78
N ASP A 160 1.34 -4.88 11.05
CA ASP A 160 1.03 -3.83 12.04
C ASP A 160 2.15 -2.79 12.17
N GLN A 161 3.42 -3.21 12.08
CA GLN A 161 4.57 -2.31 12.10
C GLN A 161 4.55 -1.28 10.96
N ARG A 162 3.93 -1.59 9.82
CA ARG A 162 3.79 -0.65 8.70
C ARG A 162 2.70 0.40 8.95
N GLY A 163 1.58 -0.03 9.52
CA GLY A 163 0.45 0.85 9.78
C GLY A 163 0.57 1.67 11.07
N GLN A 164 1.22 1.13 12.09
CA GLN A 164 1.26 1.70 13.43
C GLN A 164 2.67 2.08 13.91
N GLY A 165 3.72 1.66 13.20
CA GLY A 165 5.10 1.86 13.66
C GLY A 165 5.48 3.32 13.85
N ALA A 166 5.15 4.18 12.90
CA ALA A 166 5.44 5.61 13.01
C ALA A 166 4.69 6.25 14.20
N ILE A 167 3.44 5.84 14.44
CA ILE A 167 2.62 6.32 15.56
C ILE A 167 3.24 5.86 16.89
N ALA A 168 3.64 4.59 16.98
CA ALA A 168 4.28 4.05 18.18
C ALA A 168 5.63 4.74 18.45
N ALA A 169 6.44 4.93 17.43
CA ALA A 169 7.72 5.63 17.54
C ALA A 169 7.56 7.09 18.02
N SER A 170 6.54 7.79 17.51
CA SER A 170 6.29 9.18 17.92
C SER A 170 5.91 9.31 19.41
N LYS A 171 5.19 8.34 19.96
CA LYS A 171 4.79 8.33 21.38
C LYS A 171 5.98 8.25 22.33
N VAL A 172 7.09 7.68 21.90
CA VAL A 172 8.33 7.53 22.66
C VAL A 172 9.41 8.55 22.24
N GLY A 173 9.01 9.66 21.62
CA GLY A 173 9.90 10.78 21.29
C GLY A 173 10.89 10.50 20.15
N ALA A 174 10.68 9.46 19.36
CA ALA A 174 11.55 9.16 18.23
C ALA A 174 11.42 10.21 17.11
N ARG A 175 12.50 10.48 16.39
CA ARG A 175 12.56 11.42 15.26
C ARG A 175 12.07 10.83 13.94
N GLY A 176 12.06 9.51 13.85
CA GLY A 176 11.63 8.82 12.66
C GLY A 176 11.42 7.33 12.90
N ALA A 177 10.77 6.69 11.94
CA ALA A 177 10.54 5.25 11.95
C ALA A 177 10.96 4.64 10.62
N LEU A 178 11.64 3.52 10.68
CA LEU A 178 11.94 2.65 9.56
C LEU A 178 11.24 1.32 9.77
N VAL A 179 10.75 0.73 8.71
CA VAL A 179 10.07 -0.56 8.76
C VAL A 179 10.73 -1.49 7.77
N ARG A 180 11.09 -2.68 8.23
CA ARG A 180 11.59 -3.74 7.37
C ARG A 180 10.58 -4.06 6.27
N SER A 181 11.05 -4.25 5.05
CA SER A 181 10.23 -4.81 3.97
C SER A 181 9.74 -6.22 4.34
N LEU A 182 8.49 -6.50 4.02
CA LEU A 182 7.81 -7.77 4.27
C LEU A 182 7.85 -8.65 3.03
#